data_a020d71c5ff26c61e2212e71174a93a3
#
_entry.id   a020d71c5ff26c61e2212e71174a93a3
#
_cell.length_a   1.000
_cell.length_b   1.000
_cell.length_c   1.000
_cell.angle_alpha   90.00
_cell.angle_beta   90.00
_cell.angle_gamma   90.00
#
_symmetry.space_group_name_H-M   'P 1'
#
loop_
_entity.id
_entity.type
_entity.pdbx_description
1 polymer ?
#
loop_
_entity_poly.entity_id
_entity_poly.type
_entity_poly.pdbx_seq_one_letter_code
_entity_poly.pdbx_strand_id
1 'polypeptide(L)'
;SLRDFVIEVMLSMNVWEDYDLDPLKYIQLGLLRKNATMKHGVTKWPKGVTIDDASIHNIATIEIHPELLAQEWSAYAAFVLHHEFVHALGYKSHDSSFRKKERSWPGKGVIDMAPKFTEYLARKSANWMWVCTGCNMKIPKKNKNNGRYKCRKCLTTLVDVKV
;
A
#
# COMPACT_ATOMS: atom_id res chain seq x y z
N SER A 1 -1.43 19.59 -4.67
CA SER A 1 -0.63 18.36 -4.46
C SER A 1 -1.48 17.28 -3.82
N LEU A 2 -1.01 16.04 -3.90
CA LEU A 2 -1.68 14.90 -3.25
C LEU A 2 -1.78 15.13 -1.74
N ARG A 3 -0.71 15.60 -1.10
CA ARG A 3 -0.71 15.91 0.33
C ARG A 3 -1.79 16.91 0.70
N ASP A 4 -1.85 18.03 -0.01
CA ASP A 4 -2.81 19.09 0.28
C ASP A 4 -4.25 18.57 0.14
N PHE A 5 -4.51 17.78 -0.88
CA PHE A 5 -5.81 17.14 -1.09
C PHE A 5 -6.18 16.24 0.08
N VAL A 6 -5.26 15.35 0.50
CA VAL A 6 -5.53 14.42 1.59
C VAL A 6 -5.77 15.15 2.91
N ILE A 7 -4.96 16.16 3.23
CA ILE A 7 -5.15 16.96 4.45
C ILE A 7 -6.49 17.70 4.41
N GLU A 8 -6.86 18.29 3.28
CA GLU A 8 -8.14 18.97 3.11
C GLU A 8 -9.32 18.02 3.37
N VAL A 9 -9.27 16.81 2.83
CA VAL A 9 -10.29 15.79 3.10
C VAL A 9 -10.31 15.42 4.59
N MET A 10 -9.15 15.21 5.20
CA MET A 10 -9.04 14.87 6.63
C MET A 10 -9.64 15.96 7.51
N LEU A 11 -9.47 17.23 7.17
CA LEU A 11 -10.08 18.36 7.90
C LEU A 11 -11.61 18.31 7.89
N SER A 12 -12.21 17.68 6.89
CA SER A 12 -13.67 17.49 6.79
C SER A 12 -14.18 16.24 7.50
N MET A 13 -13.27 15.36 7.96
CA MET A 13 -13.63 14.10 8.60
C MET A 13 -13.80 14.28 10.11
N ASN A 14 -14.95 13.89 10.66
CA ASN A 14 -15.23 14.01 12.09
C ASN A 14 -14.21 13.28 12.96
N VAL A 15 -13.67 12.16 12.46
CA VAL A 15 -12.71 11.35 13.20
C VAL A 15 -11.41 12.09 13.52
N TRP A 16 -11.11 13.16 12.77
CA TRP A 16 -9.91 13.97 12.97
C TRP A 16 -10.18 15.35 13.58
N GLU A 17 -11.42 15.67 13.97
CA GLU A 17 -11.79 17.02 14.42
C GLU A 17 -10.99 17.51 15.65
N ASP A 18 -10.56 16.59 16.53
CA ASP A 18 -9.80 16.93 17.74
C ASP A 18 -8.27 16.80 17.55
N TYR A 19 -7.81 16.57 16.31
CA TYR A 19 -6.39 16.37 16.00
C TYR A 19 -5.80 17.60 15.36
N ASP A 20 -4.57 17.93 15.73
CA ASP A 20 -3.76 18.92 15.01
C ASP A 20 -3.15 18.24 13.77
N LEU A 21 -3.65 18.58 12.59
CA LEU A 21 -3.17 18.04 11.32
C LEU A 21 -2.04 18.86 10.70
N ASP A 22 -1.71 20.02 11.29
CA ASP A 22 -0.70 20.92 10.72
C ASP A 22 0.69 20.25 10.56
N PRO A 23 1.18 19.44 11.50
CA PRO A 23 2.46 18.75 11.32
C PRO A 23 2.56 17.87 10.08
N LEU A 24 1.43 17.37 9.56
CA LEU A 24 1.43 16.55 8.33
C LEU A 24 1.95 17.29 7.11
N LYS A 25 1.85 18.62 7.11
CA LYS A 25 2.32 19.48 6.02
C LYS A 25 3.84 19.46 5.86
N TYR A 26 4.55 19.14 6.93
CA TYR A 26 6.00 19.25 7.00
C TYR A 26 6.75 17.92 6.95
N ILE A 27 6.03 16.82 6.92
CA ILE A 27 6.66 15.48 6.81
C ILE A 27 7.32 15.35 5.44
N GLN A 28 8.55 14.86 5.43
CA GLN A 28 9.26 14.55 4.19
C GLN A 28 8.53 13.43 3.46
N LEU A 29 8.11 13.68 2.23
CA LEU A 29 7.49 12.67 1.36
C LEU A 29 8.51 12.15 0.36
N GLY A 30 8.40 10.87 0.01
CA GLY A 30 9.27 10.22 -0.96
C GLY A 30 8.55 9.10 -1.70
N LEU A 31 9.31 8.36 -2.48
CA LEU A 31 8.80 7.24 -3.27
C LEU A 31 9.49 5.95 -2.87
N LEU A 32 8.71 4.87 -2.82
CA LEU A 32 9.25 3.52 -2.71
C LEU A 32 10.05 3.15 -3.96
N ARG A 33 10.84 2.09 -3.86
CA ARG A 33 11.51 1.53 -5.04
C ARG A 33 10.48 1.11 -6.08
N LYS A 34 10.74 1.43 -7.33
CA LYS A 34 9.83 1.12 -8.46
C LYS A 34 9.51 -0.37 -8.56
N ASN A 35 10.43 -1.24 -8.18
CA ASN A 35 10.26 -2.69 -8.22
C ASN A 35 9.65 -3.29 -6.94
N ALA A 36 9.20 -2.49 -5.98
CA ALA A 36 8.47 -2.97 -4.82
C ALA A 36 7.15 -3.60 -5.28
N THR A 37 6.80 -4.76 -4.74
CA THR A 37 5.58 -5.49 -5.13
C THR A 37 4.64 -5.73 -3.95
N MET A 38 5.12 -5.57 -2.73
CA MET A 38 4.34 -5.88 -1.51
C MET A 38 3.88 -4.64 -0.76
N LYS A 39 4.64 -3.56 -0.84
CA LYS A 39 4.33 -2.31 -0.13
C LYS A 39 3.74 -1.30 -1.08
N HIS A 40 2.66 -0.66 -0.67
CA HIS A 40 2.04 0.46 -1.39
C HIS A 40 2.44 1.79 -0.78
N GLY A 41 2.69 1.82 0.51
CA GLY A 41 3.21 2.96 1.24
C GLY A 41 3.93 2.51 2.51
N VAL A 42 4.66 3.43 3.14
CA VAL A 42 5.35 3.19 4.40
C VAL A 42 5.61 4.50 5.12
N THR A 43 5.48 4.48 6.45
CA THR A 43 5.92 5.55 7.34
C THR A 43 7.19 5.07 8.05
N LYS A 44 8.27 5.83 7.91
CA LYS A 44 9.58 5.48 8.45
C LYS A 44 10.02 6.48 9.50
N TRP A 45 10.50 5.96 10.64
CA TRP A 45 11.23 6.73 11.62
C TRP A 45 12.73 6.49 11.46
N PRO A 46 13.59 7.41 11.97
CA PRO A 46 15.02 7.20 11.92
C PRO A 46 15.44 5.90 12.60
N LYS A 47 16.50 5.29 12.10
CA LYS A 47 17.05 4.07 12.68
C LYS A 47 17.40 4.29 14.16
N GLY A 48 16.99 3.36 15.01
CA GLY A 48 17.24 3.44 16.46
C GLY A 48 16.13 4.13 17.27
N VAL A 49 15.16 4.76 16.61
CA VAL A 49 13.99 5.31 17.31
C VAL A 49 13.09 4.16 17.77
N THR A 50 12.81 4.11 19.08
CA THR A 50 11.90 3.10 19.63
C THR A 50 10.44 3.45 19.32
N ILE A 51 9.56 2.47 19.46
CA ILE A 51 8.12 2.67 19.25
C ILE A 51 7.56 3.74 20.20
N ASP A 52 8.07 3.81 21.43
CA ASP A 52 7.62 4.78 22.43
C ASP A 52 8.08 6.21 22.11
N ASP A 53 9.24 6.35 21.47
CA ASP A 53 9.81 7.65 21.10
C ASP A 53 9.36 8.11 19.72
N ALA A 54 8.79 7.23 18.93
CA ALA A 54 8.29 7.54 17.59
C ALA A 54 7.06 8.46 17.68
N SER A 55 7.15 9.62 17.03
CA SER A 55 6.06 10.61 16.98
C SER A 55 5.99 11.26 15.59
N ILE A 56 4.95 12.05 15.37
CA ILE A 56 4.79 12.83 14.14
C ILE A 56 5.94 13.82 13.93
N HIS A 57 6.61 14.23 15.00
CA HIS A 57 7.66 15.24 14.95
C HIS A 57 9.04 14.68 14.59
N ASN A 58 9.23 13.36 14.59
CA ASN A 58 10.50 12.74 14.27
C ASN A 58 10.41 11.69 13.15
N ILE A 59 9.36 11.75 12.33
CA ILE A 59 9.24 10.90 11.14
C ILE A 59 10.37 11.24 10.17
N ALA A 60 11.09 10.23 9.70
CA ALA A 60 12.12 10.42 8.69
C ALA A 60 11.50 10.67 7.31
N THR A 61 10.54 9.85 6.91
CA THR A 61 9.87 9.98 5.61
C THR A 61 8.58 9.15 5.58
N ILE A 62 7.63 9.62 4.78
CA ILE A 62 6.50 8.82 4.30
C ILE A 62 6.71 8.60 2.81
N GLU A 63 6.69 7.35 2.37
CA GLU A 63 6.90 6.97 0.98
C GLU A 63 5.69 6.22 0.44
N ILE A 64 5.33 6.53 -0.81
CA ILE A 64 4.29 5.79 -1.54
C ILE A 64 4.89 5.18 -2.80
N HIS A 65 4.23 4.16 -3.33
CA HIS A 65 4.70 3.52 -4.56
C HIS A 65 4.60 4.50 -5.74
N PRO A 66 5.66 4.64 -6.57
CA PRO A 66 5.66 5.60 -7.67
C PRO A 66 4.57 5.34 -8.71
N GLU A 67 4.12 4.10 -8.90
CA GLU A 67 3.02 3.78 -9.79
C GLU A 67 1.68 4.38 -9.34
N LEU A 68 1.54 4.73 -8.06
CA LEU A 68 0.35 5.42 -7.54
C LEU A 68 0.21 6.86 -8.06
N LEU A 69 1.27 7.43 -8.63
CA LEU A 69 1.22 8.77 -9.22
C LEU A 69 0.50 8.80 -10.57
N ALA A 70 0.23 7.64 -11.17
CA ALA A 70 -0.56 7.56 -12.39
C ALA A 70 -2.02 7.96 -12.12
N GLN A 71 -2.64 8.65 -13.08
CA GLN A 71 -4.00 9.17 -12.93
C GLN A 71 -5.02 8.08 -12.56
N GLU A 72 -4.89 6.90 -13.13
CA GLU A 72 -5.80 5.77 -12.87
C GLU A 72 -5.79 5.33 -11.41
N TRP A 73 -4.70 5.57 -10.67
CA TRP A 73 -4.54 5.20 -9.28
C TRP A 73 -4.72 6.38 -8.31
N SER A 74 -5.11 7.55 -8.79
CA SER A 74 -5.14 8.78 -7.98
C SER A 74 -6.04 8.67 -6.73
N ALA A 75 -7.20 8.06 -6.85
CA ALA A 75 -8.09 7.86 -5.71
C ALA A 75 -7.47 6.91 -4.68
N TYR A 76 -6.83 5.86 -5.14
CA TYR A 76 -6.15 4.91 -4.25
C TYR A 76 -4.88 5.52 -3.64
N ALA A 77 -4.15 6.34 -4.38
CA ALA A 77 -2.99 7.07 -3.86
C ALA A 77 -3.37 7.94 -2.66
N ALA A 78 -4.50 8.64 -2.73
CA ALA A 78 -5.02 9.45 -1.62
C ALA A 78 -5.35 8.56 -0.40
N PHE A 79 -5.97 7.42 -0.62
CA PHE A 79 -6.26 6.46 0.44
C PHE A 79 -4.99 5.93 1.09
N VAL A 80 -3.98 5.58 0.31
CA VAL A 80 -2.68 5.10 0.82
C VAL A 80 -1.99 6.18 1.63
N LEU A 81 -1.97 7.43 1.16
CA LEU A 81 -1.36 8.51 1.92
C LEU A 81 -2.12 8.77 3.22
N HIS A 82 -3.44 8.72 3.22
CA HIS A 82 -4.24 8.78 4.45
C HIS A 82 -3.86 7.66 5.41
N HIS A 83 -3.71 6.42 4.93
CA HIS A 83 -3.26 5.28 5.72
C HIS A 83 -1.93 5.58 6.43
N GLU A 84 -0.94 6.13 5.71
CA GLU A 84 0.34 6.49 6.28
C GLU A 84 0.22 7.67 7.28
N PHE A 85 -0.66 8.63 7.02
CA PHE A 85 -0.96 9.71 7.95
C PHE A 85 -1.62 9.21 9.24
N VAL A 86 -2.44 8.16 9.17
CA VAL A 86 -2.98 7.51 10.38
C VAL A 86 -1.83 6.98 11.25
N HIS A 87 -0.83 6.33 10.65
CA HIS A 87 0.38 5.94 11.38
C HIS A 87 1.09 7.15 11.99
N ALA A 88 1.26 8.22 11.23
CA ALA A 88 1.92 9.45 11.69
C ALA A 88 1.22 10.06 12.90
N LEU A 89 -0.11 9.98 12.95
CA LEU A 89 -0.92 10.54 14.04
C LEU A 89 -0.95 9.67 15.29
N GLY A 90 -0.19 8.57 15.33
CA GLY A 90 0.03 7.79 16.52
C GLY A 90 -0.50 6.35 16.49
N TYR A 91 -1.19 5.96 15.45
CA TYR A 91 -1.74 4.59 15.29
C TYR A 91 -0.72 3.71 14.57
N LYS A 92 0.25 3.19 15.31
CA LYS A 92 1.43 2.52 14.73
C LYS A 92 1.18 1.08 14.27
N SER A 93 0.23 0.37 14.88
CA SER A 93 -0.15 -0.99 14.51
C SER A 93 -1.51 -1.01 13.83
N HIS A 94 -1.74 -2.01 12.96
CA HIS A 94 -3.01 -2.17 12.22
C HIS A 94 -4.10 -2.83 13.10
N ASP A 95 -4.30 -2.32 14.30
CA ASP A 95 -5.34 -2.78 15.22
C ASP A 95 -6.73 -2.21 14.88
N SER A 96 -7.72 -2.48 15.72
CA SER A 96 -9.10 -2.01 15.51
C SER A 96 -9.20 -0.48 15.51
N SER A 97 -8.43 0.21 16.34
CA SER A 97 -8.39 1.68 16.39
C SER A 97 -7.86 2.26 15.09
N PHE A 98 -6.76 1.70 14.57
CA PHE A 98 -6.22 2.07 13.26
C PHE A 98 -7.25 1.84 12.15
N ARG A 99 -7.85 0.65 12.10
CA ARG A 99 -8.83 0.29 11.05
C ARG A 99 -10.04 1.20 11.06
N LYS A 100 -10.50 1.61 12.22
CA LYS A 100 -11.61 2.57 12.34
C LYS A 100 -11.26 3.91 11.70
N LYS A 101 -10.07 4.44 11.96
CA LYS A 101 -9.58 5.68 11.37
C LYS A 101 -9.39 5.55 9.85
N GLU A 102 -8.73 4.49 9.42
CA GLU A 102 -8.50 4.21 7.99
C GLU A 102 -9.81 4.13 7.20
N ARG A 103 -10.78 3.38 7.71
CA ARG A 103 -12.07 3.15 7.05
C ARG A 103 -12.98 4.37 7.06
N SER A 104 -12.70 5.37 7.86
CA SER A 104 -13.43 6.64 7.85
C SER A 104 -13.13 7.50 6.62
N TRP A 105 -12.14 7.14 5.81
CA TRP A 105 -11.85 7.81 4.55
C TRP A 105 -13.08 7.77 3.63
N PRO A 106 -13.48 8.92 3.06
CA PRO A 106 -14.78 9.03 2.35
C PRO A 106 -14.81 8.46 0.94
N GLY A 107 -13.79 7.74 0.51
CA GLY A 107 -13.78 7.09 -0.81
C GLY A 107 -14.49 5.76 -0.78
N LYS A 108 -15.75 5.71 -1.25
CA LYS A 108 -16.50 4.45 -1.33
C LYS A 108 -15.82 3.46 -2.29
N GLY A 109 -15.57 2.25 -1.80
CA GLY A 109 -14.96 1.18 -2.60
C GLY A 109 -13.47 1.34 -2.85
N VAL A 110 -12.82 2.42 -2.38
CA VAL A 110 -11.41 2.66 -2.63
C VAL A 110 -10.51 1.58 -2.02
N ILE A 111 -10.90 1.03 -0.87
CA ILE A 111 -10.13 -0.04 -0.21
C ILE A 111 -10.05 -1.30 -1.08
N ASP A 112 -11.05 -1.55 -1.92
CA ASP A 112 -11.08 -2.70 -2.83
C ASP A 112 -10.04 -2.57 -3.95
N MET A 113 -9.45 -1.40 -4.12
CA MET A 113 -8.35 -1.18 -5.07
C MET A 113 -7.02 -1.76 -4.57
N ALA A 114 -6.88 -2.03 -3.27
CA ALA A 114 -5.65 -2.57 -2.71
C ALA A 114 -5.21 -3.90 -3.36
N PRO A 115 -6.05 -4.94 -3.42
CA PRO A 115 -5.66 -6.17 -4.10
C PRO A 115 -5.47 -5.99 -5.61
N LYS A 116 -6.21 -5.08 -6.24
CA LYS A 116 -6.06 -4.77 -7.66
C LYS A 116 -4.70 -4.12 -7.94
N PHE A 117 -4.26 -3.22 -7.08
CA PHE A 117 -2.95 -2.59 -7.21
C PHE A 117 -1.82 -3.60 -6.98
N THR A 118 -1.96 -4.49 -6.00
CA THR A 118 -1.02 -5.59 -5.77
C THR A 118 -0.89 -6.47 -7.01
N GLU A 119 -2.00 -6.84 -7.62
CA GLU A 119 -2.01 -7.62 -8.86
C GLU A 119 -1.35 -6.86 -10.02
N TYR A 120 -1.66 -5.58 -10.17
CA TYR A 120 -1.06 -4.71 -11.17
C TYR A 120 0.48 -4.69 -11.05
N LEU A 121 1.00 -4.51 -9.84
CA LEU A 121 2.44 -4.51 -9.60
C LEU A 121 3.07 -5.88 -9.91
N ALA A 122 2.41 -6.96 -9.51
CA ALA A 122 2.88 -8.31 -9.77
C ALA A 122 2.96 -8.59 -11.26
N ARG A 123 1.95 -8.22 -12.03
CA ARG A 123 1.93 -8.38 -13.50
C ARG A 123 3.00 -7.54 -14.18
N LYS A 124 3.16 -6.30 -13.75
CA LYS A 124 4.14 -5.37 -14.35
C LYS A 124 5.58 -5.83 -14.15
N SER A 125 5.88 -6.46 -13.02
CA SER A 125 7.22 -6.95 -12.69
C SER A 125 7.45 -8.42 -13.01
N ALA A 126 6.45 -9.12 -13.56
CA ALA A 126 6.54 -10.55 -13.83
C ALA A 126 7.47 -10.84 -15.02
N ASN A 127 8.29 -11.87 -14.89
CA ASN A 127 9.05 -12.47 -15.97
C ASN A 127 8.43 -13.81 -16.41
N TRP A 128 7.62 -14.40 -15.54
CA TRP A 128 7.01 -15.72 -15.73
C TRP A 128 5.55 -15.69 -15.31
N MET A 129 4.76 -16.55 -15.97
CA MET A 129 3.43 -16.94 -15.51
C MET A 129 3.52 -18.39 -15.07
N TRP A 130 3.08 -18.69 -13.85
CA TRP A 130 2.84 -20.06 -13.41
C TRP A 130 1.40 -20.41 -13.80
N VAL A 131 1.26 -21.38 -14.69
CA VAL A 131 -0.03 -21.72 -15.30
C VAL A 131 -0.48 -23.09 -14.85
N CYS A 132 -1.74 -23.21 -14.44
CA CYS A 132 -2.38 -24.49 -14.22
C CYS A 132 -3.02 -24.98 -15.53
N THR A 133 -2.59 -26.11 -16.05
CA THR A 133 -3.17 -26.71 -17.27
C THR A 133 -4.57 -27.28 -17.04
N GLY A 134 -4.97 -27.50 -15.77
CA GLY A 134 -6.28 -28.02 -15.42
C GLY A 134 -7.39 -26.96 -15.42
N CYS A 135 -7.13 -25.79 -14.82
CA CYS A 135 -8.12 -24.72 -14.69
C CYS A 135 -7.74 -23.41 -15.36
N ASN A 136 -6.60 -23.37 -16.05
CA ASN A 136 -6.05 -22.19 -16.72
C ASN A 136 -5.76 -20.98 -15.80
N MET A 137 -5.69 -21.21 -14.49
CA MET A 137 -5.25 -20.17 -13.56
C MET A 137 -3.84 -19.73 -13.89
N LYS A 138 -3.58 -18.41 -13.89
CA LYS A 138 -2.28 -17.82 -14.20
C LYS A 138 -1.84 -16.94 -13.04
N ILE A 139 -0.62 -17.17 -12.55
CA ILE A 139 -0.05 -16.43 -11.45
C ILE A 139 1.23 -15.72 -11.94
N PRO A 140 1.28 -14.37 -11.93
CA PRO A 140 2.48 -13.66 -12.30
C PRO A 140 3.58 -13.83 -11.25
N LYS A 141 4.79 -14.14 -11.69
CA LYS A 141 5.96 -14.37 -10.82
C LYS A 141 7.24 -13.84 -11.46
N LYS A 142 8.20 -13.47 -10.62
CA LYS A 142 9.53 -13.06 -11.08
C LYS A 142 10.39 -14.24 -11.53
N ASN A 143 10.24 -15.37 -10.84
CA ASN A 143 11.04 -16.57 -11.04
C ASN A 143 10.20 -17.76 -11.47
N LYS A 144 10.86 -18.74 -12.10
CA LYS A 144 10.26 -20.04 -12.41
C LYS A 144 9.93 -20.81 -11.13
N ASN A 145 8.90 -21.68 -11.18
CA ASN A 145 8.65 -22.65 -10.12
C ASN A 145 9.43 -23.96 -10.32
N ASN A 146 9.83 -24.29 -11.55
CA ASN A 146 10.55 -25.51 -11.90
C ASN A 146 9.85 -26.78 -11.39
N GLY A 147 8.52 -26.82 -11.47
CA GLY A 147 7.72 -27.96 -11.04
C GLY A 147 7.57 -28.13 -9.53
N ARG A 148 7.95 -27.14 -8.73
CA ARG A 148 7.89 -27.22 -7.25
C ARG A 148 6.50 -26.98 -6.67
N TYR A 149 5.63 -26.26 -7.38
CA TYR A 149 4.34 -25.85 -6.87
C TYR A 149 3.19 -26.43 -7.67
N LYS A 150 2.10 -26.68 -6.98
CA LYS A 150 0.86 -27.21 -7.54
C LYS A 150 -0.28 -26.23 -7.41
N CYS A 151 -1.22 -26.31 -8.35
CA CYS A 151 -2.47 -25.57 -8.24
C CYS A 151 -3.25 -26.02 -7.00
N ARG A 152 -3.70 -25.06 -6.20
CA ARG A 152 -4.46 -25.36 -4.98
C ARG A 152 -5.82 -26.03 -5.26
N LYS A 153 -6.41 -25.75 -6.44
CA LYS A 153 -7.70 -26.30 -6.83
C LYS A 153 -7.56 -27.67 -7.50
N CYS A 154 -6.65 -27.77 -8.47
CA CYS A 154 -6.52 -28.94 -9.34
C CYS A 154 -5.45 -29.91 -8.87
N LEU A 155 -4.58 -29.50 -7.94
CA LEU A 155 -3.40 -30.26 -7.49
C LEU A 155 -2.43 -30.64 -8.64
N THR A 156 -2.61 -30.03 -9.80
CA THR A 156 -1.75 -30.21 -10.98
C THR A 156 -0.49 -29.35 -10.80
N THR A 157 0.67 -29.88 -11.18
CA THR A 157 1.93 -29.12 -11.18
C THR A 157 1.82 -27.91 -12.10
N LEU A 158 2.20 -26.74 -11.59
CA LEU A 158 2.18 -25.49 -12.34
C LEU A 158 3.30 -25.47 -13.39
N VAL A 159 2.98 -24.97 -14.56
CA VAL A 159 3.90 -24.86 -15.70
C VAL A 159 4.40 -23.43 -15.80
N ASP A 160 5.72 -23.26 -16.02
CA ASP A 160 6.31 -21.94 -16.25
C ASP A 160 6.13 -21.51 -17.70
N VAL A 161 5.53 -20.36 -17.90
CA VAL A 161 5.38 -19.71 -19.22
C VAL A 161 6.05 -18.35 -19.15
N LYS A 162 6.96 -18.07 -20.07
CA LYS A 162 7.63 -16.78 -20.14
C LYS A 162 6.65 -15.68 -20.56
N VAL A 163 6.74 -14.54 -19.88
CA VAL A 163 5.95 -13.34 -20.20
C VAL A 163 6.51 -12.65 -21.45
#